data_55820dbdf3772f6e5e0d9c0efbb3376f
#
_entry.id   55820dbdf3772f6e5e0d9c0efbb3376f
#
_cell.length_a   1.000
_cell.length_b   1.000
_cell.length_c   1.000
_cell.angle_alpha   90.00
_cell.angle_beta   90.00
_cell.angle_gamma   90.00
#
_symmetry.space_group_name_H-M   'P 1'
#
loop_
_entity.id
_entity.type
_entity.pdbx_description
1 polymer ?
#
loop_
_entity_poly.entity_id
_entity_poly.type
_entity_poly.pdbx_seq_one_letter_code
_entity_poly.pdbx_strand_id
1 'polypeptide(L)'
;MAAFKNFDGEIERISGVLATTRDALGPASSLLADTAQDLALPDEEKLAAEAERLKAEIPERQAVEAATARLVARLATEIGICAQEFDDREMPTRFETLIGYVSGAARHRRQQARWRSPVPLNRLAELLRRADLLAGLVRQERDFLIGQRKESEGDLVTLIDHRPEVIEKLRGEDGAAMTGLDVIGRTEPAIKVFQDFVAGLNARVGTCNILLHKLITDTENLLILYRIVADASGRGDAGLKPELFPHLVPEVERFSSGLLTLHGLDRRRHRADQAFAERFPAEAAGEAAEADGATGRFRLPTVFGFKLIRSQ
;
A
#
# COMPACT_ATOMS: atom_id res chain seq x y z
N MET A 1 19.71 -10.77 7.50
CA MET A 1 18.81 -11.95 7.35
C MET A 1 17.98 -12.31 8.59
N ALA A 2 18.20 -11.75 9.74
CA ALA A 2 17.41 -12.05 10.94
C ALA A 2 16.02 -11.36 10.96
N ALA A 3 15.86 -10.25 10.24
CA ALA A 3 14.68 -9.37 10.34
C ALA A 3 13.38 -9.93 9.70
N PHE A 4 13.46 -10.89 8.78
CA PHE A 4 12.29 -11.45 8.08
C PHE A 4 11.85 -12.85 8.54
N LYS A 5 12.37 -13.36 9.66
CA LYS A 5 12.02 -14.71 10.13
C LYS A 5 10.53 -14.90 10.44
N ASN A 6 9.74 -13.83 10.54
CA ASN A 6 8.31 -13.89 10.88
C ASN A 6 7.41 -13.04 9.98
N PHE A 7 7.81 -12.78 8.72
CA PHE A 7 7.03 -11.92 7.80
C PHE A 7 5.61 -12.45 7.60
N ASP A 8 5.47 -13.74 7.32
CA ASP A 8 4.17 -14.37 7.06
C ASP A 8 3.28 -14.30 8.33
N GLY A 9 3.85 -14.53 9.51
CA GLY A 9 3.12 -14.38 10.77
C GLY A 9 2.71 -12.93 11.09
N GLU A 10 3.50 -11.94 10.68
CA GLU A 10 3.09 -10.52 10.80
C GLU A 10 1.95 -10.18 9.83
N ILE A 11 1.98 -10.70 8.61
CA ILE A 11 0.88 -10.55 7.63
C ILE A 11 -0.41 -11.18 8.17
N GLU A 12 -0.34 -12.40 8.70
CA GLU A 12 -1.50 -13.07 9.30
C GLU A 12 -2.09 -12.27 10.47
N ARG A 13 -1.22 -11.76 11.36
CA ARG A 13 -1.64 -10.92 12.48
C ARG A 13 -2.34 -9.64 12.00
N ILE A 14 -1.74 -8.93 11.04
CA ILE A 14 -2.33 -7.71 10.46
C ILE A 14 -3.66 -8.04 9.79
N SER A 15 -3.74 -9.12 9.03
CA SER A 15 -4.98 -9.58 8.37
C SER A 15 -6.09 -9.84 9.39
N GLY A 16 -5.76 -10.49 10.52
CA GLY A 16 -6.72 -10.72 11.61
C GLY A 16 -7.26 -9.43 12.22
N VAL A 17 -6.38 -8.47 12.50
CA VAL A 17 -6.80 -7.17 13.06
C VAL A 17 -7.59 -6.34 12.03
N LEU A 18 -7.22 -6.38 10.73
CA LEU A 18 -8.01 -5.74 9.69
C LEU A 18 -9.42 -6.32 9.59
N ALA A 19 -9.58 -7.64 9.73
CA ALA A 19 -10.91 -8.25 9.79
C ALA A 19 -11.73 -7.69 10.96
N THR A 20 -11.18 -7.65 12.16
CA THR A 20 -11.84 -7.05 13.33
C THR A 20 -12.22 -5.58 13.11
N THR A 21 -11.31 -4.80 12.52
CA THR A 21 -11.60 -3.36 12.24
C THR A 21 -12.63 -3.17 11.12
N ARG A 22 -12.80 -4.12 10.21
CA ARG A 22 -13.88 -4.13 9.21
C ARG A 22 -15.23 -4.39 9.87
N ASP A 23 -15.29 -5.40 10.72
CA ASP A 23 -16.51 -5.74 11.45
C ASP A 23 -16.98 -4.56 12.32
N ALA A 24 -16.03 -3.83 12.88
CA ALA A 24 -16.31 -2.64 13.68
C ALA A 24 -16.94 -1.48 12.88
N LEU A 25 -16.83 -1.44 11.56
CA LEU A 25 -17.52 -0.43 10.73
C LEU A 25 -19.02 -0.72 10.53
N GLY A 26 -19.42 -1.98 10.68
CA GLY A 26 -20.78 -2.43 10.40
C GLY A 26 -21.86 -1.64 11.13
N PRO A 27 -21.79 -1.45 12.46
CA PRO A 27 -22.80 -0.70 13.23
C PRO A 27 -23.00 0.73 12.75
N ALA A 28 -21.92 1.49 12.47
CA ALA A 28 -22.01 2.86 11.96
C ALA A 28 -22.64 2.92 10.57
N SER A 29 -22.22 2.00 9.68
CA SER A 29 -22.78 1.89 8.34
C SER A 29 -24.27 1.53 8.38
N SER A 30 -24.67 0.54 9.21
CA SER A 30 -26.07 0.14 9.37
C SER A 30 -26.90 1.29 9.95
N LEU A 31 -26.39 1.99 10.98
CA LEU A 31 -27.09 3.12 11.59
C LEU A 31 -27.35 4.24 10.56
N LEU A 32 -26.38 4.54 9.69
CA LEU A 32 -26.54 5.51 8.61
C LEU A 32 -27.56 5.05 7.58
N ALA A 33 -27.46 3.78 7.14
CA ALA A 33 -28.38 3.20 6.16
C ALA A 33 -29.84 3.20 6.68
N ASP A 34 -30.05 2.75 7.92
CA ASP A 34 -31.39 2.74 8.55
C ASP A 34 -31.93 4.18 8.66
N THR A 35 -31.07 5.13 9.07
CA THR A 35 -31.43 6.55 9.16
C THR A 35 -31.85 7.13 7.81
N ALA A 36 -31.10 6.80 6.74
CA ALA A 36 -31.38 7.27 5.39
C ALA A 36 -32.66 6.62 4.80
N GLN A 37 -32.86 5.32 5.07
CA GLN A 37 -34.02 4.58 4.60
C GLN A 37 -35.32 5.04 5.27
N ASP A 38 -35.29 5.17 6.59
CA ASP A 38 -36.45 5.53 7.38
C ASP A 38 -36.69 7.06 7.44
N LEU A 39 -35.72 7.85 7.01
CA LEU A 39 -35.71 9.31 7.15
C LEU A 39 -36.01 9.75 8.59
N ALA A 40 -35.55 8.96 9.56
CA ALA A 40 -35.74 9.19 10.99
C ALA A 40 -34.40 9.21 11.70
N LEU A 41 -34.14 10.26 12.49
CA LEU A 41 -32.87 10.35 13.22
C LEU A 41 -32.87 9.35 14.37
N PRO A 42 -31.72 8.68 14.61
CA PRO A 42 -31.55 7.85 15.78
C PRO A 42 -31.55 8.70 17.06
N ASP A 43 -31.84 8.06 18.19
CA ASP A 43 -31.80 8.69 19.50
C ASP A 43 -30.43 9.31 19.77
N GLU A 44 -30.39 10.46 20.47
CA GLU A 44 -29.13 11.15 20.79
C GLU A 44 -28.15 10.25 21.55
N GLU A 45 -28.67 9.38 22.44
CA GLU A 45 -27.84 8.44 23.17
C GLU A 45 -27.16 7.41 22.24
N LYS A 46 -27.86 6.89 21.23
CA LYS A 46 -27.31 5.97 20.24
C LYS A 46 -26.25 6.65 19.35
N LEU A 47 -26.52 7.89 18.93
CA LEU A 47 -25.56 8.67 18.15
C LEU A 47 -24.28 8.98 18.94
N ALA A 48 -24.43 9.38 20.21
CA ALA A 48 -23.30 9.66 21.08
C ALA A 48 -22.48 8.40 21.36
N ALA A 49 -23.14 7.26 21.62
CA ALA A 49 -22.48 5.98 21.82
C ALA A 49 -21.68 5.55 20.58
N GLU A 50 -22.27 5.71 19.37
CA GLU A 50 -21.60 5.37 18.12
C GLU A 50 -20.41 6.31 17.83
N ALA A 51 -20.56 7.61 18.07
CA ALA A 51 -19.46 8.56 17.93
C ALA A 51 -18.28 8.24 18.87
N GLU A 52 -18.55 7.87 20.11
CA GLU A 52 -17.49 7.48 21.06
C GLU A 52 -16.85 6.12 20.66
N ARG A 53 -17.65 5.18 20.15
CA ARG A 53 -17.13 3.91 19.64
C ARG A 53 -16.17 4.13 18.46
N LEU A 54 -16.57 4.95 17.48
CA LEU A 54 -15.71 5.30 16.35
C LEU A 54 -14.40 5.98 16.77
N LYS A 55 -14.47 6.83 17.80
CA LYS A 55 -13.25 7.46 18.37
C LYS A 55 -12.36 6.45 19.08
N ALA A 56 -12.94 5.51 19.82
CA ALA A 56 -12.19 4.47 20.54
C ALA A 56 -11.42 3.53 19.60
N GLU A 57 -11.88 3.34 18.36
CA GLU A 57 -11.22 2.50 17.35
C GLU A 57 -10.01 3.16 16.69
N ILE A 58 -9.88 4.49 16.77
CA ILE A 58 -8.81 5.24 16.10
C ILE A 58 -7.41 4.73 16.47
N PRO A 59 -7.06 4.51 17.76
CA PRO A 59 -5.72 4.05 18.13
C PRO A 59 -5.37 2.67 17.57
N GLU A 60 -6.31 1.72 17.60
CA GLU A 60 -6.09 0.37 17.08
C GLU A 60 -5.88 0.40 15.56
N ARG A 61 -6.71 1.14 14.85
CA ARG A 61 -6.57 1.38 13.42
C ARG A 61 -5.21 1.98 13.07
N GLN A 62 -4.80 3.05 13.77
CA GLN A 62 -3.50 3.68 13.55
C GLN A 62 -2.34 2.72 13.81
N ALA A 63 -2.46 1.86 14.83
CA ALA A 63 -1.45 0.85 15.13
C ALA A 63 -1.30 -0.19 13.99
N VAL A 64 -2.41 -0.59 13.36
CA VAL A 64 -2.41 -1.50 12.20
C VAL A 64 -1.85 -0.83 10.95
N GLU A 65 -2.24 0.40 10.66
CA GLU A 65 -1.70 1.21 9.57
C GLU A 65 -0.16 1.35 9.72
N ALA A 66 0.32 1.69 10.91
CA ALA A 66 1.74 1.80 11.22
C ALA A 66 2.48 0.43 11.14
N ALA A 67 1.84 -0.66 11.57
CA ALA A 67 2.41 -2.00 11.43
C ALA A 67 2.57 -2.39 9.96
N THR A 68 1.57 -2.10 9.13
CA THR A 68 1.62 -2.33 7.68
C THR A 68 2.70 -1.46 7.03
N ALA A 69 2.79 -0.19 7.39
CA ALA A 69 3.82 0.73 6.90
C ALA A 69 5.24 0.24 7.26
N ARG A 70 5.43 -0.29 8.47
CA ARG A 70 6.71 -0.91 8.86
C ARG A 70 7.10 -2.08 7.98
N LEU A 71 6.14 -2.94 7.59
CA LEU A 71 6.42 -4.03 6.65
C LEU A 71 6.81 -3.50 5.27
N VAL A 72 6.12 -2.46 4.77
CA VAL A 72 6.45 -1.80 3.50
C VAL A 72 7.87 -1.22 3.57
N ALA A 73 8.22 -0.46 4.60
CA ALA A 73 9.54 0.14 4.78
C ALA A 73 10.65 -0.91 4.87
N ARG A 74 10.45 -1.97 5.65
CA ARG A 74 11.41 -3.09 5.74
C ARG A 74 11.61 -3.79 4.40
N LEU A 75 10.52 -4.02 3.68
CA LEU A 75 10.60 -4.63 2.34
C LEU A 75 11.36 -3.73 1.37
N ALA A 76 11.12 -2.41 1.38
CA ALA A 76 11.85 -1.43 0.59
C ALA A 76 13.35 -1.46 0.88
N THR A 77 13.75 -1.54 2.16
CA THR A 77 15.16 -1.68 2.57
C THR A 77 15.79 -2.96 2.01
N GLU A 78 15.13 -4.11 2.15
CA GLU A 78 15.63 -5.39 1.62
C GLU A 78 15.73 -5.39 0.08
N ILE A 79 14.78 -4.74 -0.59
CA ILE A 79 14.81 -4.52 -2.04
C ILE A 79 16.02 -3.68 -2.42
N GLY A 80 16.30 -2.60 -1.70
CA GLY A 80 17.47 -1.74 -1.90
C GLY A 80 18.78 -2.50 -1.74
N ILE A 81 18.93 -3.29 -0.67
CA ILE A 81 20.09 -4.15 -0.43
C ILE A 81 20.26 -5.18 -1.56
N CYS A 82 19.15 -5.82 -1.98
CA CYS A 82 19.18 -6.79 -3.06
C CYS A 82 19.61 -6.15 -4.39
N ALA A 83 19.09 -4.97 -4.73
CA ALA A 83 19.46 -4.23 -5.93
C ALA A 83 20.96 -3.90 -5.92
N GLN A 84 21.49 -3.42 -4.80
CA GLN A 84 22.92 -3.11 -4.67
C GLN A 84 23.81 -4.35 -4.84
N GLU A 85 23.42 -5.50 -4.28
CA GLU A 85 24.16 -6.76 -4.49
C GLU A 85 24.21 -7.17 -5.97
N PHE A 86 23.19 -6.81 -6.76
CA PHE A 86 23.19 -7.03 -8.20
C PHE A 86 24.11 -6.07 -8.94
N ASP A 87 24.10 -4.79 -8.57
CA ASP A 87 25.03 -3.80 -9.13
C ASP A 87 26.49 -4.22 -8.87
N ASP A 88 26.79 -4.69 -7.66
CA ASP A 88 28.12 -5.21 -7.31
C ASP A 88 28.52 -6.46 -8.13
N ARG A 89 27.52 -7.25 -8.56
CA ARG A 89 27.77 -8.42 -9.42
C ARG A 89 28.01 -8.06 -10.88
N GLU A 90 27.54 -6.94 -11.36
CA GLU A 90 27.91 -6.43 -12.69
C GLU A 90 29.38 -6.01 -12.76
N MET A 91 29.92 -5.53 -11.64
CA MET A 91 31.33 -5.17 -11.58
C MET A 91 32.21 -6.41 -11.62
N PRO A 92 33.26 -6.43 -12.44
CA PRO A 92 34.20 -7.52 -12.45
C PRO A 92 34.94 -7.59 -11.11
N THR A 93 34.99 -8.79 -10.52
CA THR A 93 35.80 -9.01 -9.32
C THR A 93 37.27 -8.73 -9.60
N ARG A 94 38.07 -8.40 -8.56
CA ARG A 94 39.52 -8.18 -8.72
C ARG A 94 40.19 -9.36 -9.43
N PHE A 95 39.75 -10.58 -9.18
CA PHE A 95 40.26 -11.78 -9.83
C PHE A 95 39.82 -11.89 -11.31
N GLU A 96 38.60 -11.51 -11.62
CA GLU A 96 38.12 -11.47 -13.03
C GLU A 96 38.80 -10.34 -13.81
N THR A 97 39.15 -9.25 -13.18
CA THR A 97 39.94 -8.19 -13.76
C THR A 97 41.35 -8.74 -14.13
N LEU A 98 42.01 -9.46 -13.20
CA LEU A 98 43.27 -10.11 -13.42
C LEU A 98 43.21 -11.15 -14.60
N ILE A 99 42.19 -11.99 -14.58
CA ILE A 99 41.98 -12.96 -15.69
C ILE A 99 41.68 -12.22 -17.00
N GLY A 100 41.01 -11.10 -16.97
CA GLY A 100 40.70 -10.27 -18.14
C GLY A 100 41.94 -9.76 -18.86
N TYR A 101 43.05 -9.52 -18.15
CA TYR A 101 44.35 -9.19 -18.77
C TYR A 101 44.96 -10.34 -19.54
N VAL A 102 44.65 -11.61 -19.17
CA VAL A 102 45.18 -12.83 -19.83
C VAL A 102 44.20 -13.36 -20.87
N SER A 103 42.89 -13.35 -20.58
CA SER A 103 41.86 -13.86 -21.48
C SER A 103 40.50 -13.23 -21.21
N GLY A 104 40.05 -12.36 -22.13
CA GLY A 104 38.71 -11.76 -22.07
C GLY A 104 37.58 -12.80 -22.10
N ALA A 105 37.78 -13.92 -22.83
CA ALA A 105 36.79 -14.99 -22.91
C ALA A 105 36.64 -15.72 -21.56
N ALA A 106 37.74 -15.98 -20.85
CA ALA A 106 37.66 -16.59 -19.52
C ALA A 106 36.99 -15.72 -18.47
N ARG A 107 37.24 -14.40 -18.51
CA ARG A 107 36.52 -13.40 -17.71
C ARG A 107 35.03 -13.45 -17.98
N HIS A 108 34.61 -13.41 -19.24
CA HIS A 108 33.21 -13.42 -19.64
C HIS A 108 32.49 -14.71 -19.22
N ARG A 109 33.12 -15.89 -19.40
CA ARG A 109 32.55 -17.16 -18.92
C ARG A 109 32.31 -17.17 -17.40
N ARG A 110 33.22 -16.63 -16.61
CA ARG A 110 33.05 -16.54 -15.14
C ARG A 110 31.95 -15.57 -14.75
N GLN A 111 31.89 -14.44 -15.41
CA GLN A 111 30.81 -13.49 -15.19
C GLN A 111 29.45 -14.11 -15.52
N GLN A 112 29.32 -14.81 -16.65
CA GLN A 112 28.10 -15.56 -16.97
C GLN A 112 27.79 -16.66 -15.96
N ALA A 113 28.76 -17.37 -15.43
CA ALA A 113 28.55 -18.41 -14.41
C ALA A 113 27.97 -17.84 -13.11
N ARG A 114 28.36 -16.61 -12.72
CA ARG A 114 27.75 -15.92 -11.56
C ARG A 114 26.27 -15.60 -11.78
N TRP A 115 25.90 -15.19 -12.98
CA TRP A 115 24.51 -14.89 -13.32
C TRP A 115 23.63 -16.14 -13.42
N ARG A 116 24.21 -17.29 -13.81
CA ARG A 116 23.51 -18.58 -13.91
C ARG A 116 23.23 -19.23 -12.56
N SER A 117 23.78 -18.69 -11.46
CA SER A 117 23.52 -19.22 -10.12
C SER A 117 22.03 -19.07 -9.77
N PRO A 118 21.36 -20.10 -9.24
CA PRO A 118 19.94 -20.02 -8.87
C PRO A 118 19.68 -19.16 -7.64
N VAL A 119 20.70 -18.92 -6.81
CA VAL A 119 20.55 -18.20 -5.52
C VAL A 119 20.01 -16.78 -5.68
N PRO A 120 20.49 -15.95 -6.63
CA PRO A 120 19.95 -14.62 -6.84
C PRO A 120 18.48 -14.63 -7.26
N LEU A 121 18.12 -15.53 -8.19
CA LEU A 121 16.75 -15.62 -8.69
C LEU A 121 15.77 -16.03 -7.59
N ASN A 122 16.15 -17.00 -6.75
CA ASN A 122 15.32 -17.45 -5.64
C ASN A 122 15.11 -16.32 -4.61
N ARG A 123 16.13 -15.49 -4.34
CA ARG A 123 16.02 -14.35 -3.44
C ARG A 123 15.09 -13.28 -3.99
N LEU A 124 15.23 -12.95 -5.29
CA LEU A 124 14.33 -12.02 -5.97
C LEU A 124 12.88 -12.51 -5.94
N ALA A 125 12.66 -13.80 -6.27
CA ALA A 125 11.35 -14.42 -6.24
C ALA A 125 10.70 -14.35 -4.84
N GLU A 126 11.48 -14.57 -3.78
CA GLU A 126 10.98 -14.51 -2.41
C GLU A 126 10.61 -13.08 -2.00
N LEU A 127 11.41 -12.07 -2.36
CA LEU A 127 11.07 -10.66 -2.10
C LEU A 127 9.81 -10.24 -2.86
N LEU A 128 9.69 -10.65 -4.13
CA LEU A 128 8.49 -10.38 -4.93
C LEU A 128 7.25 -11.09 -4.37
N ARG A 129 7.38 -12.33 -3.90
CA ARG A 129 6.28 -13.05 -3.24
C ARG A 129 5.78 -12.30 -2.00
N ARG A 130 6.70 -11.79 -1.18
CA ARG A 130 6.34 -11.00 0.00
C ARG A 130 5.68 -9.69 -0.37
N ALA A 131 6.20 -9.01 -1.39
CA ALA A 131 5.58 -7.80 -1.92
C ALA A 131 4.17 -8.06 -2.45
N ASP A 132 3.96 -9.18 -3.16
CA ASP A 132 2.67 -9.58 -3.69
C ASP A 132 1.64 -9.87 -2.58
N LEU A 133 2.04 -10.60 -1.54
CA LEU A 133 1.17 -10.86 -0.38
C LEU A 133 0.75 -9.55 0.32
N LEU A 134 1.70 -8.65 0.52
CA LEU A 134 1.43 -7.35 1.15
C LEU A 134 0.56 -6.46 0.27
N ALA A 135 0.82 -6.44 -1.05
CA ALA A 135 -0.02 -5.74 -2.03
C ALA A 135 -1.45 -6.29 -2.03
N GLY A 136 -1.60 -7.62 -1.99
CA GLY A 136 -2.90 -8.28 -1.89
C GLY A 136 -3.68 -7.86 -0.65
N LEU A 137 -3.03 -7.87 0.51
CA LEU A 137 -3.64 -7.48 1.78
C LEU A 137 -4.12 -6.01 1.75
N VAL A 138 -3.25 -5.08 1.35
CA VAL A 138 -3.59 -3.64 1.31
C VAL A 138 -4.65 -3.35 0.25
N ARG A 139 -4.62 -4.05 -0.89
CA ARG A 139 -5.63 -3.94 -1.95
C ARG A 139 -6.99 -4.41 -1.48
N GLN A 140 -7.06 -5.56 -0.82
CA GLN A 140 -8.32 -6.08 -0.28
C GLN A 140 -8.93 -5.12 0.74
N GLU A 141 -8.10 -4.53 1.61
CA GLU A 141 -8.56 -3.52 2.56
C GLU A 141 -9.07 -2.27 1.84
N ARG A 142 -8.32 -1.76 0.87
CA ARG A 142 -8.72 -0.60 0.07
C ARG A 142 -10.04 -0.82 -0.65
N ASP A 143 -10.20 -1.95 -1.32
CA ASP A 143 -11.37 -2.25 -2.13
C ASP A 143 -12.62 -2.41 -1.25
N PHE A 144 -12.49 -3.03 -0.07
CA PHE A 144 -13.52 -3.08 0.96
C PHE A 144 -13.94 -1.67 1.41
N LEU A 145 -12.96 -0.82 1.77
CA LEU A 145 -13.21 0.54 2.24
C LEU A 145 -13.84 1.43 1.15
N ILE A 146 -13.47 1.23 -0.12
CA ILE A 146 -14.11 1.94 -1.25
C ILE A 146 -15.58 1.53 -1.38
N GLY A 147 -15.90 0.25 -1.22
CA GLY A 147 -17.28 -0.23 -1.20
C GLY A 147 -18.09 0.43 -0.09
N GLN A 148 -17.61 0.32 1.15
CA GLN A 148 -18.26 0.92 2.33
C GLN A 148 -18.43 2.44 2.20
N ARG A 149 -17.39 3.13 1.74
CA ARG A 149 -17.47 4.57 1.49
C ARG A 149 -18.55 4.92 0.49
N LYS A 150 -18.61 4.21 -0.66
CA LYS A 150 -19.57 4.50 -1.72
C LYS A 150 -21.02 4.32 -1.23
N GLU A 151 -21.28 3.26 -0.48
CA GLU A 151 -22.60 3.01 0.13
C GLU A 151 -22.94 4.12 1.13
N SER A 152 -22.06 4.38 2.10
CA SER A 152 -22.27 5.39 3.12
C SER A 152 -22.36 6.83 2.58
N GLU A 153 -21.62 7.17 1.52
CA GLU A 153 -21.77 8.46 0.80
C GLU A 153 -23.15 8.57 0.15
N GLY A 154 -23.67 7.48 -0.45
CA GLY A 154 -25.01 7.44 -1.03
C GLY A 154 -26.10 7.67 0.02
N ASP A 155 -26.01 6.97 1.15
CA ASP A 155 -26.94 7.12 2.27
C ASP A 155 -26.89 8.51 2.89
N LEU A 156 -25.70 9.07 3.07
CA LEU A 156 -25.50 10.43 3.58
C LEU A 156 -26.11 11.49 2.63
N VAL A 157 -25.92 11.33 1.31
CA VAL A 157 -26.52 12.22 0.32
C VAL A 157 -28.05 12.14 0.39
N THR A 158 -28.61 10.93 0.47
CA THR A 158 -30.05 10.71 0.63
C THR A 158 -30.58 11.43 1.87
N LEU A 159 -29.89 11.30 3.02
CA LEU A 159 -30.27 11.95 4.27
C LEU A 159 -30.23 13.48 4.15
N ILE A 160 -29.24 14.03 3.45
CA ILE A 160 -29.11 15.49 3.26
C ILE A 160 -30.18 16.01 2.32
N ASP A 161 -30.46 15.31 1.23
CA ASP A 161 -31.46 15.72 0.21
C ASP A 161 -32.88 15.67 0.78
N HIS A 162 -33.18 14.68 1.63
CA HIS A 162 -34.47 14.53 2.32
C HIS A 162 -34.52 15.17 3.72
N ARG A 163 -33.60 16.06 4.03
CA ARG A 163 -33.56 16.77 5.33
C ARG A 163 -34.88 17.43 5.72
N PRO A 164 -35.69 18.07 4.81
CA PRO A 164 -36.98 18.61 5.14
C PRO A 164 -37.95 17.55 5.68
N GLU A 165 -37.96 16.37 5.10
CA GLU A 165 -38.84 15.27 5.51
C GLU A 165 -38.44 14.71 6.89
N VAL A 166 -37.13 14.63 7.17
CA VAL A 166 -36.58 14.25 8.48
C VAL A 166 -37.06 15.26 9.55
N ILE A 167 -37.03 16.56 9.23
CA ILE A 167 -37.49 17.63 10.11
C ILE A 167 -39.00 17.50 10.37
N GLU A 168 -39.80 17.21 9.37
CA GLU A 168 -41.25 17.00 9.50
C GLU A 168 -41.58 15.80 10.39
N LYS A 169 -40.86 14.68 10.23
CA LYS A 169 -41.03 13.48 11.09
C LYS A 169 -40.69 13.77 12.55
N LEU A 170 -39.57 14.45 12.81
CA LEU A 170 -39.20 14.85 14.18
C LEU A 170 -40.27 15.70 14.83
N ARG A 171 -40.88 16.63 14.09
CA ARG A 171 -41.98 17.46 14.59
C ARG A 171 -43.25 16.67 14.88
N GLY A 172 -43.48 15.60 14.09
CA GLY A 172 -44.62 14.72 14.27
C GLY A 172 -44.53 13.84 15.51
N GLU A 173 -43.33 13.35 15.82
CA GLU A 173 -43.05 12.42 16.92
C GLU A 173 -43.08 13.13 18.30
N ASP A 174 -42.50 14.32 18.41
CA ASP A 174 -42.38 15.05 19.68
C ASP A 174 -43.56 16.05 19.97
N GLY A 175 -44.57 16.07 19.08
CA GLY A 175 -45.70 16.97 19.18
C GLY A 175 -45.35 18.43 18.84
N ALA A 176 -46.36 19.30 18.70
CA ALA A 176 -46.22 20.68 18.21
C ALA A 176 -45.38 21.63 19.08
N ALA A 177 -44.60 21.14 20.06
CA ALA A 177 -43.83 21.93 21.01
C ALA A 177 -42.38 22.19 20.61
N MET A 178 -41.82 21.49 19.59
CA MET A 178 -40.44 21.72 19.15
C MET A 178 -40.27 23.02 18.40
N THR A 179 -39.37 23.88 18.86
CA THR A 179 -38.99 25.08 18.13
C THR A 179 -38.07 24.74 16.97
N GLY A 180 -38.01 25.60 15.94
CA GLY A 180 -37.09 25.38 14.81
C GLY A 180 -35.62 25.27 15.24
N LEU A 181 -35.25 25.87 16.38
CA LEU A 181 -33.89 25.76 16.94
C LEU A 181 -33.61 24.37 17.54
N ASP A 182 -34.61 23.76 18.20
CA ASP A 182 -34.45 22.39 18.77
C ASP A 182 -34.29 21.35 17.69
N VAL A 183 -35.01 21.51 16.58
CA VAL A 183 -34.91 20.61 15.39
C VAL A 183 -33.52 20.70 14.75
N ILE A 184 -32.99 21.91 14.58
CA ILE A 184 -31.64 22.14 14.07
C ILE A 184 -30.61 21.55 15.06
N GLY A 185 -30.82 21.76 16.36
CA GLY A 185 -29.95 21.24 17.41
C GLY A 185 -29.82 19.72 17.41
N ARG A 186 -30.81 18.97 16.91
CA ARG A 186 -30.78 17.49 16.77
C ARG A 186 -30.27 17.03 15.43
N THR A 187 -30.63 17.66 14.31
CA THR A 187 -30.26 17.24 12.96
C THR A 187 -28.79 17.48 12.61
N GLU A 188 -28.25 18.66 12.99
CA GLU A 188 -26.87 19.01 12.65
C GLU A 188 -25.83 18.10 13.30
N PRO A 189 -25.88 17.75 14.60
CA PRO A 189 -24.95 16.82 15.21
C PRO A 189 -25.02 15.43 14.60
N ALA A 190 -26.23 14.92 14.25
CA ALA A 190 -26.40 13.63 13.63
C ALA A 190 -25.73 13.57 12.25
N ILE A 191 -26.03 14.55 11.39
CA ILE A 191 -25.39 14.65 10.06
C ILE A 191 -23.87 14.75 10.21
N LYS A 192 -23.39 15.51 11.20
CA LYS A 192 -21.95 15.63 11.45
C LYS A 192 -21.28 14.31 11.82
N VAL A 193 -21.89 13.49 12.68
CA VAL A 193 -21.35 12.16 13.03
C VAL A 193 -21.19 11.29 11.77
N PHE A 194 -22.19 11.28 10.89
CA PHE A 194 -22.12 10.53 9.64
C PHE A 194 -21.11 11.12 8.66
N GLN A 195 -20.98 12.44 8.55
CA GLN A 195 -19.94 13.08 7.76
C GLN A 195 -18.53 12.72 8.27
N ASP A 196 -18.32 12.74 9.58
CA ASP A 196 -17.04 12.37 10.21
C ASP A 196 -16.72 10.87 9.97
N PHE A 197 -17.73 10.00 9.97
CA PHE A 197 -17.61 8.59 9.62
C PHE A 197 -17.14 8.42 8.15
N VAL A 198 -17.82 9.03 7.18
CA VAL A 198 -17.47 8.97 5.77
C VAL A 198 -16.08 9.59 5.52
N ALA A 199 -15.76 10.71 6.17
CA ALA A 199 -14.42 11.30 6.12
C ALA A 199 -13.35 10.36 6.65
N GLY A 200 -13.65 9.60 7.72
CA GLY A 200 -12.80 8.55 8.26
C GLY A 200 -12.52 7.43 7.24
N LEU A 201 -13.54 6.97 6.51
CA LEU A 201 -13.38 5.98 5.43
C LEU A 201 -12.49 6.52 4.31
N ASN A 202 -12.70 7.78 3.88
CA ASN A 202 -11.88 8.44 2.87
C ASN A 202 -10.39 8.51 3.28
N ALA A 203 -10.11 8.87 4.54
CA ALA A 203 -8.75 8.93 5.07
C ALA A 203 -8.07 7.54 5.04
N ARG A 204 -8.80 6.47 5.38
CA ARG A 204 -8.29 5.08 5.32
C ARG A 204 -7.98 4.64 3.88
N VAL A 205 -8.87 4.94 2.92
CA VAL A 205 -8.62 4.68 1.49
C VAL A 205 -7.36 5.42 1.03
N GLY A 206 -7.20 6.69 1.44
CA GLY A 206 -5.99 7.48 1.18
C GLY A 206 -4.71 6.80 1.71
N THR A 207 -4.76 6.31 2.94
CA THR A 207 -3.66 5.56 3.56
C THR A 207 -3.30 4.28 2.77
N CYS A 208 -4.29 3.48 2.39
CA CYS A 208 -4.06 2.28 1.57
C CYS A 208 -3.43 2.63 0.21
N ASN A 209 -3.85 3.72 -0.43
CA ASN A 209 -3.26 4.17 -1.69
C ASN A 209 -1.79 4.58 -1.52
N ILE A 210 -1.43 5.28 -0.43
CA ILE A 210 -0.04 5.66 -0.14
C ILE A 210 0.83 4.40 0.02
N LEU A 211 0.37 3.42 0.80
CA LEU A 211 1.08 2.15 1.01
C LEU A 211 1.27 1.36 -0.29
N LEU A 212 0.22 1.25 -1.11
CA LEU A 212 0.29 0.58 -2.41
C LEU A 212 1.24 1.30 -3.37
N HIS A 213 1.17 2.63 -3.46
CA HIS A 213 2.06 3.41 -4.33
C HIS A 213 3.53 3.22 -3.95
N LYS A 214 3.85 3.28 -2.65
CA LYS A 214 5.22 3.04 -2.15
C LYS A 214 5.67 1.63 -2.55
N LEU A 215 4.87 0.60 -2.23
CA LEU A 215 5.18 -0.78 -2.52
C LEU A 215 5.40 -1.05 -4.01
N ILE A 216 4.53 -0.53 -4.88
CA ILE A 216 4.61 -0.70 -6.33
C ILE A 216 5.88 -0.04 -6.88
N THR A 217 6.17 1.20 -6.47
CA THR A 217 7.33 1.93 -6.96
C THR A 217 8.65 1.29 -6.53
N ASP A 218 8.71 0.72 -5.33
CA ASP A 218 9.91 0.02 -4.84
C ASP A 218 10.10 -1.34 -5.53
N THR A 219 9.01 -2.04 -5.86
CA THR A 219 9.07 -3.38 -6.47
C THR A 219 9.18 -3.37 -7.99
N GLU A 220 8.85 -2.28 -8.67
CA GLU A 220 8.90 -2.19 -10.14
C GLU A 220 10.28 -2.55 -10.70
N ASN A 221 11.35 -1.99 -10.15
CA ASN A 221 12.71 -2.30 -10.57
C ASN A 221 13.09 -3.75 -10.26
N LEU A 222 12.59 -4.31 -9.17
CA LEU A 222 12.83 -5.70 -8.78
C LEU A 222 12.18 -6.68 -9.76
N LEU A 223 11.00 -6.36 -10.27
CA LEU A 223 10.31 -7.13 -11.32
C LEU A 223 11.11 -7.14 -12.62
N ILE A 224 11.64 -5.98 -13.03
CA ILE A 224 12.48 -5.87 -14.22
C ILE A 224 13.75 -6.71 -14.04
N LEU A 225 14.41 -6.61 -12.88
CA LEU A 225 15.60 -7.35 -12.56
C LEU A 225 15.33 -8.87 -12.53
N TYR A 226 14.24 -9.31 -11.94
CA TYR A 226 13.81 -10.70 -11.93
C TYR A 226 13.68 -11.25 -13.36
N ARG A 227 13.04 -10.52 -14.26
CA ARG A 227 12.89 -10.89 -15.65
C ARG A 227 14.23 -11.05 -16.35
N ILE A 228 15.13 -10.07 -16.19
CA ILE A 228 16.47 -10.12 -16.80
C ILE A 228 17.27 -11.33 -16.30
N VAL A 229 17.24 -11.61 -15.01
CA VAL A 229 17.97 -12.73 -14.40
C VAL A 229 17.35 -14.08 -14.80
N ALA A 230 16.03 -14.17 -14.89
CA ALA A 230 15.34 -15.38 -15.36
C ALA A 230 15.71 -15.71 -16.82
N ASP A 231 15.69 -14.71 -17.68
CA ASP A 231 16.09 -14.86 -19.10
C ASP A 231 17.57 -15.28 -19.24
N ALA A 232 18.46 -14.62 -18.50
CA ALA A 232 19.89 -14.92 -18.51
C ALA A 232 20.21 -16.32 -17.96
N SER A 233 19.38 -16.85 -17.06
CA SER A 233 19.53 -18.19 -16.49
C SER A 233 19.00 -19.34 -17.38
N GLY A 234 18.45 -19.01 -18.56
CA GLY A 234 17.81 -19.96 -19.46
C GLY A 234 16.46 -20.49 -18.96
N ARG A 235 15.89 -19.82 -17.95
CA ARG A 235 14.54 -20.09 -17.43
C ARG A 235 13.54 -19.07 -17.98
N GLY A 236 13.73 -18.63 -19.22
CA GLY A 236 12.90 -17.61 -19.87
C GLY A 236 11.39 -17.92 -19.91
N ASP A 237 11.02 -19.22 -19.82
CA ASP A 237 9.61 -19.59 -19.57
C ASP A 237 9.12 -19.26 -18.15
N ALA A 238 10.02 -18.96 -17.21
CA ALA A 238 9.69 -18.40 -15.92
C ALA A 238 9.49 -16.87 -15.97
N GLY A 239 9.21 -16.34 -17.18
CA GLY A 239 8.83 -14.94 -17.37
C GLY A 239 7.76 -14.53 -16.36
N LEU A 240 7.69 -13.25 -16.05
CA LEU A 240 6.65 -12.65 -15.19
C LEU A 240 5.27 -13.12 -15.65
N LYS A 241 4.92 -14.35 -15.24
CA LYS A 241 3.56 -14.82 -15.41
C LYS A 241 2.74 -14.08 -14.36
N PRO A 242 1.67 -13.39 -14.74
CA PRO A 242 0.75 -12.75 -13.78
C PRO A 242 0.32 -13.71 -12.66
N GLU A 243 0.31 -15.00 -12.97
CA GLU A 243 -0.01 -16.10 -12.06
C GLU A 243 0.96 -16.25 -10.88
N LEU A 244 2.23 -15.81 -11.03
CA LEU A 244 3.23 -15.88 -9.97
C LEU A 244 3.08 -14.74 -8.94
N PHE A 245 2.59 -13.57 -9.39
CA PHE A 245 2.44 -12.37 -8.57
C PHE A 245 1.11 -11.69 -8.94
N PRO A 246 -0.05 -12.31 -8.57
CA PRO A 246 -1.37 -11.93 -9.08
C PRO A 246 -1.84 -10.55 -8.61
N HIS A 247 -1.30 -10.04 -7.51
CA HIS A 247 -1.66 -8.73 -6.98
C HIS A 247 -0.71 -7.62 -7.46
N LEU A 248 0.60 -7.94 -7.57
CA LEU A 248 1.63 -6.96 -7.87
C LEU A 248 1.72 -6.65 -9.37
N VAL A 249 1.76 -7.69 -10.23
CA VAL A 249 1.96 -7.51 -11.67
C VAL A 249 0.87 -6.65 -12.32
N PRO A 250 -0.43 -6.87 -12.09
CA PRO A 250 -1.47 -6.02 -12.68
C PRO A 250 -1.39 -4.55 -12.24
N GLU A 251 -0.98 -4.29 -10.99
CA GLU A 251 -0.83 -2.92 -10.50
C GLU A 251 0.39 -2.23 -11.14
N VAL A 252 1.53 -2.94 -11.25
CA VAL A 252 2.72 -2.41 -11.93
C VAL A 252 2.41 -2.14 -13.42
N GLU A 253 1.73 -3.05 -14.12
CA GLU A 253 1.34 -2.84 -15.51
C GLU A 253 0.39 -1.65 -15.68
N ARG A 254 -0.58 -1.49 -14.80
CA ARG A 254 -1.49 -0.33 -14.80
C ARG A 254 -0.73 0.99 -14.64
N PHE A 255 0.27 1.03 -13.75
CA PHE A 255 1.08 2.21 -13.53
C PHE A 255 2.15 2.43 -14.60
N SER A 256 2.60 1.37 -15.28
CA SER A 256 3.62 1.42 -16.32
C SER A 256 3.08 1.65 -17.73
N SER A 257 1.76 1.56 -17.93
CA SER A 257 1.11 1.72 -19.24
C SER A 257 1.20 3.14 -19.84
N GLY A 258 1.68 4.12 -19.08
CA GLY A 258 2.09 5.41 -19.63
C GLY A 258 3.55 5.38 -20.08
N LEU A 259 3.89 6.02 -21.21
CA LEU A 259 5.26 6.29 -21.65
C LEU A 259 6.04 7.02 -20.55
N LEU A 260 6.58 6.25 -19.60
CA LEU A 260 7.38 6.79 -18.52
C LEU A 260 8.80 7.00 -19.00
N THR A 261 9.19 8.26 -19.20
CA THR A 261 10.59 8.62 -19.28
C THR A 261 11.27 8.30 -17.95
N LEU A 262 12.59 8.08 -17.96
CA LEU A 262 13.37 7.89 -16.72
C LEU A 262 13.06 8.98 -15.67
N HIS A 263 12.94 10.23 -16.09
CA HIS A 263 12.52 11.33 -15.23
C HIS A 263 11.11 11.19 -14.67
N GLY A 264 10.20 10.53 -15.38
CA GLY A 264 8.85 10.24 -14.90
C GLY A 264 8.84 9.21 -13.80
N LEU A 265 9.67 8.16 -13.92
CA LEU A 265 9.85 7.12 -12.90
C LEU A 265 10.45 7.70 -11.61
N ASP A 266 11.51 8.51 -11.73
CA ASP A 266 12.16 9.15 -10.59
C ASP A 266 11.21 10.10 -9.85
N ARG A 267 10.42 10.90 -10.58
CA ARG A 267 9.41 11.77 -9.97
C ARG A 267 8.31 11.00 -9.27
N ARG A 268 7.87 9.87 -9.85
CA ARG A 268 6.83 9.03 -9.25
C ARG A 268 7.33 8.41 -7.94
N ARG A 269 8.56 7.87 -7.96
CA ARG A 269 9.21 7.33 -6.78
C ARG A 269 9.36 8.40 -5.70
N HIS A 270 9.89 9.55 -6.03
CA HIS A 270 10.04 10.65 -5.09
C HIS A 270 8.71 11.09 -4.48
N ARG A 271 7.63 11.16 -5.26
CA ARG A 271 6.29 11.47 -4.74
C ARG A 271 5.76 10.39 -3.81
N ALA A 272 5.97 9.11 -4.15
CA ALA A 272 5.56 8.00 -3.30
C ALA A 272 6.32 8.01 -1.97
N ASP A 273 7.64 8.24 -2.00
CA ASP A 273 8.50 8.35 -0.82
C ASP A 273 8.09 9.55 0.04
N GLN A 274 7.83 10.70 -0.57
CA GLN A 274 7.36 11.90 0.14
C GLN A 274 6.01 11.66 0.81
N ALA A 275 5.01 11.15 0.08
CA ALA A 275 3.69 10.87 0.64
C ALA A 275 3.75 9.82 1.78
N PHE A 276 4.62 8.82 1.64
CA PHE A 276 4.85 7.83 2.68
C PHE A 276 5.51 8.46 3.92
N ALA A 277 6.54 9.29 3.74
CA ALA A 277 7.23 9.95 4.85
C ALA A 277 6.32 10.98 5.57
N GLU A 278 5.47 11.69 4.86
CA GLU A 278 4.48 12.60 5.45
C GLU A 278 3.44 11.86 6.29
N ARG A 279 3.00 10.68 5.84
CA ARG A 279 1.99 9.88 6.55
C ARG A 279 2.58 9.03 7.67
N PHE A 280 3.79 8.49 7.49
CA PHE A 280 4.46 7.53 8.37
C PHE A 280 5.90 7.97 8.69
N PRO A 281 6.11 9.10 9.37
CA PRO A 281 7.44 9.67 9.57
C PRO A 281 8.37 8.77 10.40
N ALA A 282 7.83 8.02 11.35
CA ALA A 282 8.64 7.11 12.19
C ALA A 282 9.16 5.90 11.39
N GLU A 283 8.33 5.34 10.53
CA GLU A 283 8.66 4.21 9.68
C GLU A 283 9.62 4.61 8.56
N ALA A 284 9.44 5.79 7.96
CA ALA A 284 10.34 6.35 6.95
C ALA A 284 11.73 6.67 7.54
N ALA A 285 11.79 7.19 8.76
CA ALA A 285 13.07 7.42 9.46
C ALA A 285 13.80 6.10 9.76
N GLY A 286 13.07 5.04 10.12
CA GLY A 286 13.62 3.70 10.31
C GLY A 286 14.22 3.12 9.04
N GLU A 287 13.52 3.26 7.89
CA GLU A 287 14.00 2.86 6.56
C GLU A 287 15.33 3.56 6.22
N ALA A 288 15.40 4.88 6.42
CA ALA A 288 16.60 5.67 6.16
C ALA A 288 17.79 5.24 7.04
N ALA A 289 17.56 5.00 8.32
CA ALA A 289 18.62 4.58 9.26
C ALA A 289 19.15 3.17 8.97
N GLU A 290 18.27 2.23 8.60
CA GLU A 290 18.66 0.87 8.18
C GLU A 290 19.44 0.88 6.87
N ALA A 291 19.03 1.72 5.91
CA ALA A 291 19.71 1.91 4.63
C ALA A 291 21.13 2.49 4.82
N ASP A 292 21.30 3.51 5.65
CA ASP A 292 22.60 4.10 5.97
C ASP A 292 23.54 3.11 6.70
N GLY A 293 22.99 2.33 7.61
CA GLY A 293 23.74 1.29 8.33
C GLY A 293 24.22 0.14 7.43
N ALA A 294 23.46 -0.17 6.37
CA ALA A 294 23.77 -1.25 5.44
C ALA A 294 24.76 -0.85 4.33
N THR A 295 24.78 0.42 3.94
CA THR A 295 25.45 0.85 2.69
C THR A 295 26.54 1.89 2.85
N GLY A 296 26.70 2.51 4.00
CA GLY A 296 27.73 3.55 4.22
C GLY A 296 27.71 4.73 3.23
N ARG A 297 26.92 4.69 2.13
CA ARG A 297 26.57 5.77 1.19
C ARG A 297 25.50 5.30 0.23
N PHE A 298 24.27 5.74 0.43
CA PHE A 298 23.22 5.62 -0.59
C PHE A 298 23.59 6.54 -1.77
N ARG A 299 24.25 5.99 -2.78
CA ARG A 299 24.18 6.57 -4.12
C ARG A 299 22.91 6.02 -4.74
N LEU A 300 21.98 6.91 -5.09
CA LEU A 300 20.89 6.58 -6.02
C LEU A 300 21.46 5.67 -7.09
N PRO A 301 20.89 4.47 -7.34
CA PRO A 301 21.35 3.62 -8.40
C PRO A 301 21.37 4.46 -9.66
N THR A 302 22.56 4.66 -10.19
CA THR A 302 22.73 5.30 -11.48
C THR A 302 22.01 4.36 -12.42
N VAL A 303 20.87 4.83 -12.93
CA VAL A 303 19.99 4.11 -13.83
C VAL A 303 20.85 3.34 -14.82
N PHE A 304 20.64 2.03 -14.82
CA PHE A 304 21.27 1.06 -15.68
C PHE A 304 21.56 1.65 -17.05
N GLY A 305 22.84 1.87 -17.34
CA GLY A 305 23.34 2.15 -18.67
C GLY A 305 23.30 0.87 -19.52
N PHE A 306 22.12 0.25 -19.64
CA PHE A 306 21.93 -0.80 -20.61
C PHE A 306 21.96 -0.21 -22.01
N LYS A 307 23.14 -0.20 -22.62
CA LYS A 307 23.22 -0.20 -24.07
C LYS A 307 22.48 -1.45 -24.55
N LEU A 308 21.26 -1.27 -25.01
CA LEU A 308 20.59 -2.24 -25.88
C LEU A 308 21.59 -2.64 -26.98
N ILE A 309 22.20 -3.80 -26.83
CA ILE A 309 22.91 -4.43 -27.92
C ILE A 309 21.80 -4.79 -28.91
N ARG A 310 21.63 -3.91 -29.92
CA ARG A 310 20.90 -4.27 -31.13
C ARG A 310 21.66 -5.45 -31.74
N SER A 311 21.08 -6.64 -31.67
CA SER A 311 21.46 -7.72 -32.55
C SER A 311 21.16 -7.29 -33.98
N GLN A 312 22.22 -7.19 -34.78
CA GLN A 312 22.12 -7.30 -36.23
C GLN A 312 21.85 -8.76 -36.60
#